data_c7c970cb554367f85a25be280de04da8
#
_entry.id   c7c970cb554367f85a25be280de04da8
#
_cell.length_a   1.000
_cell.length_b   1.000
_cell.length_c   1.000
_cell.angle_alpha   90.00
_cell.angle_beta   90.00
_cell.angle_gamma   90.00
#
_symmetry.space_group_name_H-M   'P 1'
#
loop_
_entity.id
_entity.type
_entity.pdbx_description
1 polymer ?
#
loop_
_entity_poly.entity_id
_entity_poly.type
_entity_poly.pdbx_seq_one_letter_code
_entity_poly.pdbx_strand_id
1 'polypeptide(L)'
;GLVGSEMCIRDSIRTKVMGMFTDPNHLQVSDPGQTEGNPVFMYLDAFCNDEHFAKYLPDYANLDELKAHYQRGGLGDVKVKKFLNNVLQETLEPIRNRREELEKDPGYVMDVLRQGTQAAQAAAADTLAKVKHAMQIDYFA
;
A
#
# COMPACT_ATOMS: atom_id res chain seq x y z
N GLY A 1 13.78 -0.25 11.66
CA GLY A 1 12.46 0.38 11.73
C GLY A 1 11.46 -0.36 10.86
N LEU A 2 10.25 -0.51 11.32
CA LEU A 2 9.16 -1.13 10.56
C LEU A 2 8.90 -0.29 9.31
N VAL A 3 9.23 -0.82 8.13
CA VAL A 3 9.08 -0.18 6.81
C VAL A 3 7.62 0.32 6.57
N GLY A 4 6.63 -0.25 7.26
CA GLY A 4 5.24 0.19 7.19
C GLY A 4 4.90 1.46 7.96
N SER A 5 5.70 1.89 8.95
CA SER A 5 5.33 3.06 9.77
C SER A 5 5.56 4.40 9.06
N GLU A 6 6.58 4.50 8.21
CA GLU A 6 6.86 5.74 7.47
C GLU A 6 5.88 6.00 6.33
N MET A 7 5.30 4.97 5.71
CA MET A 7 4.30 5.14 4.65
C MET A 7 2.96 5.66 5.16
N CYS A 8 2.70 5.59 6.47
CA CYS A 8 1.46 6.09 7.06
C CYS A 8 1.49 7.60 7.37
N ILE A 9 2.66 8.24 7.32
CA ILE A 9 2.79 9.69 7.58
C ILE A 9 2.48 10.47 6.29
N ARG A 10 1.54 11.41 6.35
CA ARG A 10 1.07 12.17 5.17
C ARG A 10 2.20 12.79 4.35
N ASP A 11 3.14 13.45 5.01
CA ASP A 11 4.27 14.13 4.33
C ASP A 11 5.26 13.13 3.72
N SER A 12 5.45 11.98 4.38
CA SER A 12 6.30 10.91 3.88
C SER A 12 5.74 10.30 2.58
N ILE A 13 4.42 10.06 2.51
CA ILE A 13 3.75 9.58 1.29
C ILE A 13 3.96 10.56 0.14
N ARG A 14 3.68 11.84 0.38
CA ARG A 14 3.84 12.89 -0.64
C ARG A 14 5.27 12.94 -1.17
N THR A 15 6.26 12.94 -0.29
CA THR A 15 7.68 12.97 -0.66
C THR A 15 8.05 11.76 -1.50
N LYS A 16 7.63 10.56 -1.09
CA LYS A 16 7.91 9.31 -1.81
C LYS A 16 7.21 9.28 -3.17
N VAL A 17 5.95 9.67 -3.27
CA VAL A 17 5.20 9.73 -4.53
C VAL A 17 5.83 10.74 -5.50
N MET A 18 6.19 11.93 -5.03
CA MET A 18 6.84 12.93 -5.89
C MET A 18 8.22 12.50 -6.36
N GLY A 19 8.94 11.70 -5.57
CA GLY A 19 10.25 11.10 -5.93
C GLY A 19 10.16 9.81 -6.73
N MET A 20 8.96 9.28 -7.03
CA MET A 20 8.83 8.07 -7.85
C MET A 20 9.44 8.28 -9.23
N PHE A 21 10.08 7.23 -9.74
CA PHE A 21 10.53 7.17 -11.13
C PHE A 21 9.32 7.28 -12.08
N THR A 22 9.51 7.94 -13.20
CA THR A 22 8.58 8.02 -14.31
C THR A 22 9.30 7.68 -15.61
N ASP A 23 8.66 7.84 -16.76
CA ASP A 23 9.28 7.56 -18.04
C ASP A 23 10.48 8.52 -18.29
N PRO A 24 11.71 8.02 -18.49
CA PRO A 24 12.88 8.85 -18.75
C PRO A 24 12.81 9.58 -20.09
N ASN A 25 11.96 9.16 -21.01
CA ASN A 25 11.77 9.80 -22.32
C ASN A 25 10.68 10.89 -22.29
N HIS A 26 9.89 10.97 -21.20
CA HIS A 26 8.88 12.00 -21.01
C HIS A 26 9.48 13.23 -20.35
N LEU A 27 10.29 13.98 -21.10
CA LEU A 27 11.01 15.15 -20.59
C LEU A 27 10.16 16.42 -20.61
N GLN A 28 9.25 16.54 -21.56
CA GLN A 28 8.31 17.65 -21.69
C GLN A 28 6.88 17.13 -21.58
N VAL A 29 5.98 18.01 -21.17
CA VAL A 29 4.54 17.68 -21.05
C VAL A 29 3.94 17.23 -22.38
N SER A 30 4.47 17.74 -23.51
CA SER A 30 4.04 17.39 -24.86
C SER A 30 4.47 15.99 -25.32
N ASP A 31 5.48 15.41 -24.64
CA ASP A 31 6.04 14.14 -25.07
C ASP A 31 5.06 12.99 -24.77
N PRO A 32 4.97 11.98 -25.65
CA PRO A 32 4.27 10.74 -25.34
C PRO A 32 4.94 10.04 -24.15
N GLY A 33 4.14 9.57 -23.20
CA GLY A 33 4.66 8.86 -22.03
C GLY A 33 4.32 7.38 -22.06
N GLN A 34 5.15 6.55 -21.40
CA GLN A 34 4.93 5.13 -21.25
C GLN A 34 4.28 4.82 -19.89
N THR A 35 3.18 4.08 -19.92
CA THR A 35 2.45 3.66 -18.71
C THR A 35 2.90 2.29 -18.21
N GLU A 36 3.35 1.41 -19.11
CA GLU A 36 3.84 0.08 -18.76
C GLU A 36 5.20 0.18 -18.04
N GLY A 37 5.32 -0.50 -16.90
CA GLY A 37 6.53 -0.42 -16.07
C GLY A 37 6.70 0.91 -15.31
N ASN A 38 5.77 1.85 -15.45
CA ASN A 38 5.78 3.11 -14.73
C ASN A 38 5.16 2.91 -13.32
N PRO A 39 5.95 3.07 -12.24
CA PRO A 39 5.48 2.82 -10.88
C PRO A 39 4.23 3.64 -10.50
N VAL A 40 4.10 4.87 -11.00
CA VAL A 40 2.96 5.73 -10.68
C VAL A 40 1.66 5.11 -11.20
N PHE A 41 1.66 4.58 -12.42
CA PHE A 41 0.50 3.91 -12.99
C PHE A 41 0.25 2.53 -12.37
N MET A 42 1.30 1.78 -12.00
CA MET A 42 1.14 0.52 -11.26
C MET A 42 0.42 0.72 -9.91
N TYR A 43 0.74 1.80 -9.19
CA TYR A 43 0.03 2.14 -7.96
C TYR A 43 -1.40 2.62 -8.23
N LEU A 44 -1.64 3.37 -9.30
CA LEU A 44 -2.99 3.76 -9.70
C LEU A 44 -3.84 2.55 -10.08
N ASP A 45 -3.29 1.57 -10.78
CA ASP A 45 -3.97 0.30 -11.10
C ASP A 45 -4.39 -0.48 -9.84
N ALA A 46 -3.57 -0.40 -8.79
CA ALA A 46 -3.83 -1.13 -7.55
C ALA A 46 -4.82 -0.44 -6.60
N PHE A 47 -4.85 0.90 -6.57
CA PHE A 47 -5.54 1.66 -5.53
C PHE A 47 -6.60 2.63 -6.03
N CYS A 48 -6.60 2.97 -7.33
CA CYS A 48 -7.54 3.92 -7.88
C CYS A 48 -8.88 3.26 -8.24
N ASN A 49 -9.96 4.02 -8.07
CA ASN A 49 -11.30 3.71 -8.56
C ASN A 49 -11.92 4.95 -9.21
N ASP A 50 -13.10 4.79 -9.85
CA ASP A 50 -13.75 5.87 -10.57
C ASP A 50 -14.20 7.02 -9.66
N GLU A 51 -14.50 6.75 -8.39
CA GLU A 51 -14.89 7.78 -7.42
C GLU A 51 -13.74 8.77 -7.16
N HIS A 52 -12.50 8.31 -7.19
CA HIS A 52 -11.33 9.17 -7.04
C HIS A 52 -11.21 10.18 -8.20
N PHE A 53 -11.62 9.80 -9.42
CA PHE A 53 -11.62 10.72 -10.55
C PHE A 53 -12.65 11.84 -10.35
N ALA A 54 -13.88 11.49 -10.00
CA ALA A 54 -14.91 12.48 -9.72
C ALA A 54 -14.49 13.49 -8.63
N LYS A 55 -13.70 13.04 -7.65
CA LYS A 55 -13.28 13.86 -6.51
C LYS A 55 -12.02 14.69 -6.77
N TYR A 56 -11.02 14.12 -7.41
CA TYR A 56 -9.67 14.71 -7.48
C TYR A 56 -9.20 15.06 -8.89
N LEU A 57 -9.82 14.47 -9.92
CA LEU A 57 -9.41 14.67 -11.30
C LEU A 57 -10.61 14.57 -12.28
N PRO A 58 -11.62 15.44 -12.12
CA PRO A 58 -12.89 15.34 -12.86
C PRO A 58 -12.77 15.54 -14.38
N ASP A 59 -11.58 15.89 -14.87
CA ASP A 59 -11.28 15.99 -16.31
C ASP A 59 -11.30 14.61 -17.01
N TYR A 60 -11.28 13.51 -16.25
CA TYR A 60 -11.23 12.13 -16.75
C TYR A 60 -12.30 11.28 -16.07
N ALA A 61 -12.92 10.39 -16.83
CA ALA A 61 -13.95 9.49 -16.31
C ALA A 61 -13.34 8.30 -15.56
N ASN A 62 -12.17 7.81 -15.98
CA ASN A 62 -11.52 6.61 -15.43
C ASN A 62 -10.00 6.60 -15.71
N LEU A 63 -9.34 5.55 -15.20
CA LEU A 63 -7.89 5.38 -15.33
C LEU A 63 -7.43 5.13 -16.76
N ASP A 64 -8.23 4.45 -17.58
CA ASP A 64 -7.89 4.17 -18.97
C ASP A 64 -7.82 5.45 -19.80
N GLU A 65 -8.73 6.38 -19.55
CA GLU A 65 -8.72 7.69 -20.19
C GLU A 65 -7.49 8.52 -19.79
N LEU A 66 -7.12 8.48 -18.52
CA LEU A 66 -5.91 9.12 -18.01
C LEU A 66 -4.64 8.53 -18.66
N LYS A 67 -4.57 7.19 -18.76
CA LYS A 67 -3.47 6.46 -19.42
C LYS A 67 -3.38 6.83 -20.90
N ALA A 68 -4.51 6.83 -21.60
CA ALA A 68 -4.56 7.19 -23.01
C ALA A 68 -4.06 8.63 -23.26
N HIS A 69 -4.42 9.57 -22.37
CA HIS A 69 -3.91 10.94 -22.47
C HIS A 69 -2.41 11.02 -22.22
N TYR A 70 -1.90 10.32 -21.19
CA TYR A 70 -0.47 10.29 -20.91
C TYR A 70 0.36 9.70 -22.07
N GLN A 71 -0.12 8.62 -22.68
CA GLN A 71 0.50 7.98 -23.84
C GLN A 71 0.49 8.85 -25.10
N ARG A 72 -0.54 9.68 -25.26
CA ARG A 72 -0.64 10.61 -26.40
C ARG A 72 0.25 11.84 -26.25
N GLY A 73 0.66 12.17 -25.02
CA GLY A 73 1.31 13.42 -24.67
C GLY A 73 0.31 14.52 -24.29
N GLY A 74 0.80 15.54 -23.60
CA GLY A 74 -0.01 16.65 -23.10
C GLY A 74 -0.35 16.55 -21.61
N LEU A 75 0.11 15.51 -20.89
CA LEU A 75 -0.13 15.29 -19.48
C LEU A 75 1.19 15.12 -18.72
N GLY A 76 1.55 16.10 -17.90
CA GLY A 76 2.81 16.06 -17.15
C GLY A 76 2.75 15.15 -15.90
N ASP A 77 3.88 14.52 -15.60
CA ASP A 77 4.09 13.60 -14.46
C ASP A 77 3.61 14.15 -13.11
N VAL A 78 3.84 15.45 -12.88
CA VAL A 78 3.47 16.10 -11.63
C VAL A 78 1.96 16.05 -11.38
N LYS A 79 1.13 16.18 -12.44
CA LYS A 79 -0.33 16.09 -12.33
C LYS A 79 -0.75 14.68 -11.94
N VAL A 80 -0.17 13.67 -12.56
CA VAL A 80 -0.44 12.24 -12.29
C VAL A 80 0.03 11.87 -10.87
N LYS A 81 1.22 12.30 -10.45
CA LYS A 81 1.74 12.07 -9.09
C LYS A 81 0.89 12.75 -8.02
N LYS A 82 0.40 13.96 -8.26
CA LYS A 82 -0.54 14.64 -7.33
C LYS A 82 -1.83 13.85 -7.19
N PHE A 83 -2.37 13.34 -8.29
CA PHE A 83 -3.56 12.49 -8.27
C PHE A 83 -3.31 11.21 -7.47
N LEU A 84 -2.23 10.48 -7.75
CA LEU A 84 -1.84 9.30 -6.98
C LEU A 84 -1.68 9.61 -5.49
N ASN A 85 -1.05 10.75 -5.14
CA ASN A 85 -0.93 11.14 -3.74
C ASN A 85 -2.30 11.29 -3.06
N ASN A 86 -3.28 11.90 -3.72
CA ASN A 86 -4.63 12.07 -3.17
C ASN A 86 -5.32 10.71 -2.97
N VAL A 87 -5.23 9.81 -3.95
CA VAL A 87 -5.76 8.43 -3.87
C VAL A 87 -5.14 7.70 -2.66
N LEU A 88 -3.82 7.72 -2.52
CA LEU A 88 -3.14 7.05 -1.41
C LEU A 88 -3.45 7.70 -0.05
N GLN A 89 -3.57 9.03 0.02
CA GLN A 89 -3.95 9.70 1.26
C GLN A 89 -5.33 9.28 1.74
N GLU A 90 -6.31 9.18 0.85
CA GLU A 90 -7.66 8.73 1.17
C GLU A 90 -7.69 7.26 1.57
N THR A 91 -7.03 6.40 0.80
CA THR A 91 -6.96 4.96 1.08
C THR A 91 -6.31 4.65 2.44
N LEU A 92 -5.29 5.41 2.83
CA LEU A 92 -4.54 5.18 4.07
C LEU A 92 -5.09 5.93 5.28
N GLU A 93 -6.01 6.88 5.10
CA GLU A 93 -6.58 7.65 6.20
C GLU A 93 -7.27 6.79 7.27
N PRO A 94 -8.15 5.83 6.94
CA PRO A 94 -8.78 4.98 7.94
C PRO A 94 -7.76 4.11 8.70
N ILE A 95 -6.69 3.67 8.04
CA ILE A 95 -5.61 2.89 8.66
C ILE A 95 -4.84 3.76 9.66
N ARG A 96 -4.53 5.02 9.30
CA ARG A 96 -3.88 5.98 10.22
C ARG A 96 -4.74 6.26 11.45
N ASN A 97 -6.01 6.55 11.23
CA ASN A 97 -6.94 6.83 12.32
C ASN A 97 -7.03 5.63 13.29
N ARG A 98 -7.13 4.42 12.76
CA ARG A 98 -7.15 3.21 13.57
C ARG A 98 -5.84 3.01 14.34
N ARG A 99 -4.71 3.30 13.71
CA ARG A 99 -3.40 3.24 14.39
C ARG A 99 -3.32 4.25 15.54
N GLU A 100 -3.72 5.50 15.32
CA GLU A 100 -3.73 6.54 16.35
C GLU A 100 -4.64 6.18 17.54
N GLU A 101 -5.76 5.50 17.28
CA GLU A 101 -6.60 4.97 18.35
C GLU A 101 -5.88 3.90 19.19
N LEU A 102 -5.22 2.94 18.52
CA LEU A 102 -4.51 1.86 19.18
C LEU A 102 -3.27 2.33 19.93
N GLU A 103 -2.60 3.37 19.45
CA GLU A 103 -1.45 3.99 20.13
C GLU A 103 -1.82 4.61 21.50
N LYS A 104 -3.10 4.94 21.71
CA LYS A 104 -3.61 5.45 23.00
C LYS A 104 -3.73 4.37 24.07
N ASP A 105 -3.81 3.10 23.67
CA ASP A 105 -3.93 1.94 24.58
C ASP A 105 -2.91 0.84 24.26
N PRO A 106 -1.63 1.05 24.63
CA PRO A 106 -0.59 0.04 24.43
C PRO A 106 -0.85 -1.25 25.21
N GLY A 107 -1.60 -1.15 26.33
CA GLY A 107 -2.00 -2.31 27.15
C GLY A 107 -2.87 -3.27 26.35
N TYR A 108 -3.89 -2.77 25.68
CA TYR A 108 -4.74 -3.55 24.81
C TYR A 108 -3.94 -4.25 23.69
N VAL A 109 -3.02 -3.52 23.02
CA VAL A 109 -2.19 -4.07 21.94
C VAL A 109 -1.31 -5.22 22.48
N MET A 110 -0.70 -5.06 23.66
CA MET A 110 0.10 -6.11 24.28
C MET A 110 -0.71 -7.32 24.71
N ASP A 111 -1.94 -7.13 25.15
CA ASP A 111 -2.85 -8.23 25.51
C ASP A 111 -3.30 -9.03 24.28
N VAL A 112 -3.59 -8.37 23.16
CA VAL A 112 -3.88 -9.02 21.87
C VAL A 112 -2.68 -9.87 21.42
N LEU A 113 -1.46 -9.34 21.51
CA LEU A 113 -0.25 -10.09 21.17
C LEU A 113 -0.04 -11.30 22.09
N ARG A 114 -0.27 -11.14 23.40
CA ARG A 114 -0.13 -12.23 24.38
C ARG A 114 -1.13 -13.36 24.10
N GLN A 115 -2.39 -13.03 23.90
CA GLN A 115 -3.44 -14.00 23.58
C GLN A 115 -3.17 -14.72 22.25
N GLY A 116 -2.80 -13.98 21.21
CA GLY A 116 -2.42 -14.55 19.91
C GLY A 116 -1.21 -15.47 20.00
N THR A 117 -0.20 -15.10 20.80
CA THR A 117 0.98 -15.93 21.05
C THR A 117 0.61 -17.23 21.74
N GLN A 118 -0.24 -17.17 22.78
CA GLN A 118 -0.69 -18.37 23.50
C GLN A 118 -1.47 -19.32 22.57
N ALA A 119 -2.38 -18.78 21.75
CA ALA A 119 -3.14 -19.58 20.78
C ALA A 119 -2.22 -20.24 19.74
N ALA A 120 -1.25 -19.49 19.21
CA ALA A 120 -0.28 -20.01 18.24
C ALA A 120 0.62 -21.08 18.86
N GLN A 121 1.08 -20.88 20.09
CA GLN A 121 1.88 -21.88 20.83
C GLN A 121 1.09 -23.18 21.06
N ALA A 122 -0.17 -23.10 21.43
CA ALA A 122 -1.01 -24.28 21.63
C ALA A 122 -1.18 -25.07 20.32
N ALA A 123 -1.47 -24.39 19.21
CA ALA A 123 -1.61 -25.02 17.90
C ALA A 123 -0.29 -25.64 17.40
N ALA A 124 0.83 -24.95 17.61
CA ALA A 124 2.15 -25.43 17.25
C ALA A 124 2.57 -26.66 18.09
N ALA A 125 2.29 -26.65 19.39
CA ALA A 125 2.58 -27.77 20.29
C ALA A 125 1.80 -29.04 19.90
N ASP A 126 0.50 -28.90 19.59
CA ASP A 126 -0.32 -30.02 19.12
C ASP A 126 0.20 -30.60 17.80
N THR A 127 0.52 -29.73 16.84
CA THR A 127 1.10 -30.14 15.57
C THR A 127 2.44 -30.84 15.75
N LEU A 128 3.32 -30.28 16.57
CA LEU A 128 4.64 -30.84 16.86
C LEU A 128 4.54 -32.21 17.54
N ALA A 129 3.60 -32.38 18.48
CA ALA A 129 3.36 -33.67 19.12
C ALA A 129 2.97 -34.75 18.09
N LYS A 130 2.03 -34.42 17.19
CA LYS A 130 1.62 -35.32 16.10
C LYS A 130 2.77 -35.69 15.16
N VAL A 131 3.60 -34.72 14.81
CA VAL A 131 4.80 -34.96 13.95
C VAL A 131 5.79 -35.85 14.67
N LYS A 132 6.12 -35.57 15.93
CA LYS A 132 7.04 -36.39 16.73
C LYS A 132 6.55 -37.84 16.84
N HIS A 133 5.26 -38.02 17.10
CA HIS A 133 4.66 -39.36 17.18
C HIS A 133 4.73 -40.10 15.83
N ALA A 134 4.37 -39.43 14.73
CA ALA A 134 4.45 -40.01 13.39
C ALA A 134 5.89 -40.39 12.98
N MET A 135 6.88 -39.61 13.43
CA MET A 135 8.31 -39.88 13.18
C MET A 135 8.93 -40.85 14.22
N GLN A 136 8.20 -41.29 15.22
CA GLN A 136 8.68 -42.16 16.31
C GLN A 136 9.89 -41.57 17.06
N ILE A 137 9.86 -40.24 17.30
CA ILE A 137 10.89 -39.47 18.03
C ILE A 137 10.35 -38.84 19.32
N ASP A 138 9.25 -39.34 19.84
CA ASP A 138 8.58 -38.90 21.07
C ASP A 138 9.08 -39.65 22.33
N TYR A 139 10.43 -39.82 22.43
CA TYR A 139 11.08 -40.64 23.46
C TYR A 139 10.83 -40.19 24.91
N PHE A 140 10.41 -38.94 25.15
CA PHE A 140 10.21 -38.35 26.47
C PHE A 140 8.85 -37.64 26.57
N ALA A 141 7.84 -38.10 25.85
CA ALA A 141 6.48 -37.55 25.89
C ALA A 141 5.67 -38.14 27.06
#